data_cb2e59de461802ead9c2918c00152cc1
#
_entry.id   cb2e59de461802ead9c2918c00152cc1
#
_cell.length_a   1.000
_cell.length_b   1.000
_cell.length_c   1.000
_cell.angle_alpha   90.00
_cell.angle_beta   90.00
_cell.angle_gamma   90.00
#
_symmetry.space_group_name_H-M   'P 1'
#
loop_
_entity.id
_entity.type
_entity.pdbx_description
1 polymer ?
#
loop_
_entity_poly.entity_id
_entity_poly.type
_entity_poly.pdbx_seq_one_letter_code
_entity_poly.pdbx_strand_id
1 'polypeptide(L)'
;MKKDITLYYNAVCKEHSYDNGFCTKCGGYQLADYNESTRSYEIGNGGQMFWFAALVNGDGEHTQIQEAKPDAHGVLVSDISLKNPSDENYEWKPIGEFKGIFDGQNHTISDFSMTKVNDQSIGFFQNLMSDPNETDEAKKATLKNFTLNGTIVTTAEAASAVGGVVGTTSDSVIRRVNSNVNIGSGLIYYIGGIVGEINAATSIEESTYSGKIV
;
A
#
# COMPACT_ATOMS: atom_id res chain seq x y z
N MET A 1 -4.06 -7.41 -27.44
CA MET A 1 -3.35 -8.40 -26.60
C MET A 1 -3.78 -8.44 -25.13
N LYS A 2 -4.57 -7.47 -24.61
CA LYS A 2 -5.09 -7.50 -23.20
C LYS A 2 -6.26 -8.47 -22.95
N LYS A 3 -6.93 -8.97 -24.00
CA LYS A 3 -8.07 -9.90 -23.84
C LYS A 3 -7.65 -11.34 -23.51
N ASP A 4 -6.46 -11.75 -23.88
CA ASP A 4 -6.03 -13.14 -23.74
C ASP A 4 -5.54 -13.48 -22.33
N ILE A 5 -5.03 -12.51 -21.57
CA ILE A 5 -4.52 -12.72 -20.21
C ILE A 5 -5.67 -13.00 -19.25
N THR A 6 -6.80 -12.28 -19.36
CA THR A 6 -7.97 -12.49 -18.52
C THR A 6 -8.63 -13.85 -18.76
N LEU A 7 -8.66 -14.31 -20.02
CA LEU A 7 -9.15 -15.63 -20.40
C LEU A 7 -8.22 -16.74 -19.90
N TYR A 8 -6.92 -16.53 -19.94
CA TYR A 8 -5.92 -17.49 -19.45
C TYR A 8 -6.01 -17.66 -17.93
N TYR A 9 -6.18 -16.58 -17.20
CA TYR A 9 -6.32 -16.57 -15.74
C TYR A 9 -7.57 -17.34 -15.29
N ASN A 10 -8.72 -17.10 -15.91
CA ASN A 10 -9.97 -17.80 -15.61
C ASN A 10 -9.97 -19.26 -16.07
N ALA A 11 -9.16 -19.61 -17.07
CA ALA A 11 -9.07 -20.98 -17.57
C ALA A 11 -8.14 -21.87 -16.72
N VAL A 12 -7.15 -21.27 -16.03
CA VAL A 12 -6.10 -22.02 -15.32
C VAL A 12 -6.46 -22.29 -13.87
N CYS A 13 -7.26 -21.46 -13.22
CA CYS A 13 -7.55 -21.59 -11.80
C CYS A 13 -9.05 -21.62 -11.51
N LYS A 14 -9.67 -22.80 -11.72
CA LYS A 14 -11.09 -23.02 -11.39
C LYS A 14 -11.35 -23.06 -9.88
N GLU A 15 -10.36 -23.50 -9.11
CA GLU A 15 -10.42 -23.59 -7.66
C GLU A 15 -9.12 -23.02 -7.08
N HIS A 16 -9.23 -21.94 -6.33
CA HIS A 16 -8.10 -21.34 -5.65
C HIS A 16 -7.71 -22.12 -4.39
N SER A 17 -6.42 -22.17 -4.11
CA SER A 17 -5.86 -22.63 -2.84
C SER A 17 -4.91 -21.57 -2.35
N TYR A 18 -5.24 -20.93 -1.23
CA TYR A 18 -4.50 -19.78 -0.74
C TYR A 18 -3.52 -20.15 0.37
N ASP A 19 -2.31 -19.59 0.30
CA ASP A 19 -1.35 -19.51 1.38
C ASP A 19 -1.01 -18.02 1.58
N ASN A 20 -1.17 -17.52 2.80
CA ASN A 20 -1.10 -16.08 3.12
C ASN A 20 -1.89 -15.19 2.13
N GLY A 21 -3.02 -15.70 1.62
CA GLY A 21 -3.86 -14.98 0.65
C GLY A 21 -3.36 -14.98 -0.80
N PHE A 22 -2.24 -15.62 -1.09
CA PHE A 22 -1.75 -15.82 -2.47
C PHE A 22 -2.16 -17.20 -2.97
N CYS A 23 -2.74 -17.28 -4.17
CA CYS A 23 -3.12 -18.55 -4.74
C CYS A 23 -1.90 -19.34 -5.18
N THR A 24 -1.66 -20.50 -4.58
CA THR A 24 -0.53 -21.37 -4.87
C THR A 24 -0.55 -21.98 -6.28
N LYS A 25 -1.71 -21.90 -6.98
CA LYS A 25 -1.89 -22.46 -8.32
C LYS A 25 -1.71 -21.44 -9.44
N CYS A 26 -2.10 -20.18 -9.20
CA CYS A 26 -2.14 -19.16 -10.26
C CYS A 26 -1.53 -17.81 -9.86
N GLY A 27 -1.07 -17.67 -8.62
CA GLY A 27 -0.51 -16.40 -8.11
C GLY A 27 -1.54 -15.29 -7.86
N GLY A 28 -2.84 -15.57 -8.05
CA GLY A 28 -3.89 -14.59 -7.80
C GLY A 28 -4.07 -14.27 -6.32
N TYR A 29 -4.61 -13.10 -6.04
CA TYR A 29 -4.85 -12.64 -4.68
C TYR A 29 -6.21 -13.06 -4.16
N GLN A 30 -6.28 -13.37 -2.86
CA GLN A 30 -7.55 -13.51 -2.15
C GLN A 30 -8.22 -12.13 -2.05
N LEU A 31 -9.51 -12.10 -2.34
CA LEU A 31 -10.32 -10.88 -2.23
C LEU A 31 -10.48 -10.51 -0.75
N ALA A 32 -10.40 -9.21 -0.44
CA ALA A 32 -10.80 -8.70 0.85
C ALA A 32 -12.34 -8.60 0.92
N ASP A 33 -12.93 -8.96 2.04
CA ASP A 33 -14.36 -8.87 2.26
C ASP A 33 -14.77 -7.42 2.48
N TYR A 34 -15.87 -7.01 1.85
CA TYR A 34 -16.43 -5.66 2.06
C TYR A 34 -17.46 -5.68 3.18
N ASN A 35 -17.22 -4.88 4.21
CA ASN A 35 -18.14 -4.70 5.32
C ASN A 35 -19.04 -3.47 5.07
N GLU A 36 -20.31 -3.73 4.78
CA GLU A 36 -21.31 -2.69 4.49
C GLU A 36 -21.54 -1.72 5.67
N SER A 37 -21.38 -2.21 6.91
CA SER A 37 -21.63 -1.39 8.11
C SER A 37 -20.54 -0.33 8.30
N THR A 38 -19.29 -0.69 8.05
CA THR A 38 -18.12 0.20 8.17
C THR A 38 -17.74 0.85 6.84
N ARG A 39 -18.30 0.35 5.74
CA ARG A 39 -17.96 0.74 4.36
C ARG A 39 -16.47 0.60 4.05
N SER A 40 -15.86 -0.49 4.53
CA SER A 40 -14.44 -0.75 4.36
C SER A 40 -14.18 -2.20 3.96
N TYR A 41 -13.04 -2.42 3.30
CA TYR A 41 -12.54 -3.75 2.99
C TYR A 41 -11.73 -4.30 4.16
N GLU A 42 -12.07 -5.50 4.63
CA GLU A 42 -11.42 -6.18 5.75
C GLU A 42 -10.21 -6.97 5.24
N ILE A 43 -9.02 -6.63 5.72
CA ILE A 43 -7.75 -7.16 5.26
C ILE A 43 -7.11 -7.96 6.39
N GLY A 44 -7.02 -9.28 6.23
CA GLY A 44 -6.52 -10.20 7.24
C GLY A 44 -5.27 -10.99 6.83
N ASN A 45 -4.75 -10.78 5.61
CA ASN A 45 -3.52 -11.45 5.15
C ASN A 45 -2.83 -10.66 4.02
N GLY A 46 -1.64 -11.10 3.63
CA GLY A 46 -0.84 -10.44 2.60
C GLY A 46 -1.54 -10.36 1.25
N GLY A 47 -2.10 -11.45 0.76
CA GLY A 47 -2.78 -11.47 -0.53
C GLY A 47 -3.97 -10.51 -0.60
N GLN A 48 -4.75 -10.38 0.49
CA GLN A 48 -5.82 -9.39 0.58
C GLN A 48 -5.30 -7.96 0.55
N MET A 49 -4.11 -7.71 1.14
CA MET A 49 -3.48 -6.39 1.08
C MET A 49 -3.01 -6.06 -0.34
N PHE A 50 -2.44 -7.02 -1.07
CA PHE A 50 -2.10 -6.86 -2.49
C PHE A 50 -3.34 -6.68 -3.36
N TRP A 51 -4.42 -7.40 -3.07
CA TRP A 51 -5.70 -7.20 -3.75
C TRP A 51 -6.26 -5.79 -3.50
N PHE A 52 -6.19 -5.29 -2.26
CA PHE A 52 -6.63 -3.94 -1.93
C PHE A 52 -5.80 -2.88 -2.66
N ALA A 53 -4.49 -3.06 -2.73
CA ALA A 53 -3.61 -2.18 -3.52
C ALA A 53 -4.00 -2.18 -5.00
N ALA A 54 -4.26 -3.37 -5.57
CA ALA A 54 -4.73 -3.50 -6.95
C ALA A 54 -6.10 -2.84 -7.16
N LEU A 55 -7.02 -2.92 -6.19
CA LEU A 55 -8.32 -2.25 -6.24
C LEU A 55 -8.17 -0.72 -6.30
N VAL A 56 -7.34 -0.16 -5.44
CA VAL A 56 -7.07 1.28 -5.42
C VAL A 56 -6.43 1.74 -6.73
N ASN A 57 -5.49 0.97 -7.25
CA ASN A 57 -4.72 1.28 -8.46
C ASN A 57 -5.46 0.99 -9.78
N GLY A 58 -6.54 0.19 -9.74
CA GLY A 58 -7.17 -0.32 -10.97
C GLY A 58 -6.32 -1.35 -11.70
N ASP A 59 -5.48 -2.11 -10.97
CA ASP A 59 -4.59 -3.12 -11.55
C ASP A 59 -5.30 -4.47 -11.66
N GLY A 60 -5.53 -4.88 -12.90
CA GLY A 60 -6.19 -6.16 -13.22
C GLY A 60 -5.24 -7.36 -13.38
N GLU A 61 -3.94 -7.20 -13.21
CA GLU A 61 -2.96 -8.23 -13.56
C GLU A 61 -3.15 -9.53 -12.76
N HIS A 62 -3.37 -9.45 -11.46
CA HIS A 62 -3.61 -10.58 -10.56
C HIS A 62 -5.02 -10.60 -9.97
N THR A 63 -5.91 -9.82 -10.55
CA THR A 63 -7.27 -9.57 -10.07
C THR A 63 -8.24 -9.49 -11.25
N GLN A 64 -9.54 -9.34 -10.97
CA GLN A 64 -10.56 -9.03 -11.98
C GLN A 64 -10.98 -7.56 -11.95
N ILE A 65 -10.15 -6.70 -11.34
CA ILE A 65 -10.40 -5.27 -11.18
C ILE A 65 -10.23 -4.59 -12.53
N GLN A 66 -11.24 -3.79 -12.93
CA GLN A 66 -11.24 -3.07 -14.19
C GLN A 66 -11.18 -1.54 -14.00
N GLU A 67 -11.54 -1.06 -12.81
CA GLU A 67 -11.61 0.36 -12.49
C GLU A 67 -10.91 0.64 -11.17
N ALA A 68 -10.11 1.69 -11.13
CA ALA A 68 -9.46 2.15 -9.91
C ALA A 68 -10.48 2.71 -8.91
N LYS A 69 -10.25 2.42 -7.61
CA LYS A 69 -11.03 2.97 -6.49
C LYS A 69 -10.11 3.67 -5.50
N PRO A 70 -9.59 4.85 -5.83
CA PRO A 70 -8.64 5.55 -4.96
C PRO A 70 -9.25 5.99 -3.63
N ASP A 71 -10.57 6.11 -3.54
CA ASP A 71 -11.36 6.45 -2.35
C ASP A 71 -11.81 5.24 -1.52
N ALA A 72 -11.38 4.03 -1.89
CA ALA A 72 -11.71 2.83 -1.11
C ALA A 72 -11.16 2.93 0.33
N HIS A 73 -11.95 2.48 1.30
CA HIS A 73 -11.51 2.39 2.69
C HIS A 73 -11.03 0.96 3.00
N GLY A 74 -9.90 0.84 3.70
CA GLY A 74 -9.34 -0.43 4.16
C GLY A 74 -9.20 -0.50 5.67
N VAL A 75 -9.38 -1.68 6.24
CA VAL A 75 -9.18 -1.93 7.66
C VAL A 75 -8.42 -3.24 7.86
N LEU A 76 -7.36 -3.22 8.67
CA LEU A 76 -6.72 -4.46 9.09
C LEU A 76 -7.57 -5.13 10.17
N VAL A 77 -7.71 -6.45 10.07
CA VAL A 77 -8.41 -7.28 11.07
C VAL A 77 -7.45 -8.23 11.80
N SER A 78 -6.18 -8.25 11.40
CA SER A 78 -5.09 -9.00 12.04
C SER A 78 -3.73 -8.40 11.66
N ASP A 79 -2.68 -8.84 12.33
CA ASP A 79 -1.32 -8.64 11.85
C ASP A 79 -1.12 -9.41 10.54
N ILE A 80 -0.43 -8.80 9.58
CA ILE A 80 -0.22 -9.41 8.26
C ILE A 80 1.26 -9.38 7.86
N SER A 81 1.65 -10.38 7.07
CA SER A 81 2.94 -10.43 6.37
C SER A 81 2.68 -10.24 4.87
N LEU A 82 3.49 -9.41 4.23
CA LEU A 82 3.41 -9.21 2.77
C LEU A 82 4.21 -10.26 1.99
N LYS A 83 4.82 -11.20 2.68
CA LYS A 83 5.58 -12.27 2.03
C LYS A 83 4.66 -13.15 1.20
N ASN A 84 5.01 -13.34 -0.07
CA ASN A 84 4.39 -14.36 -0.92
C ASN A 84 5.09 -15.70 -0.69
N PRO A 85 4.43 -16.72 -0.12
CA PRO A 85 5.07 -18.00 0.16
C PRO A 85 5.55 -18.75 -1.09
N SER A 86 4.99 -18.45 -2.26
CA SER A 86 5.34 -19.08 -3.53
C SER A 86 6.41 -18.32 -4.31
N ASP A 87 6.77 -17.12 -3.90
CA ASP A 87 7.79 -16.28 -4.55
C ASP A 87 8.48 -15.37 -3.51
N GLU A 88 9.65 -15.78 -3.07
CA GLU A 88 10.46 -15.04 -2.09
C GLU A 88 11.01 -13.69 -2.60
N ASN A 89 11.00 -13.46 -3.92
CA ASN A 89 11.40 -12.21 -4.54
C ASN A 89 10.21 -11.29 -4.85
N TYR A 90 9.03 -11.64 -4.34
CA TYR A 90 7.82 -10.85 -4.57
C TYR A 90 7.90 -9.52 -3.83
N GLU A 91 7.80 -8.42 -4.58
CA GLU A 91 7.93 -7.08 -4.05
C GLU A 91 6.58 -6.35 -3.99
N TRP A 92 6.49 -5.43 -3.05
CA TRP A 92 5.35 -4.57 -2.91
C TRP A 92 5.23 -3.60 -4.11
N LYS A 93 4.05 -3.53 -4.71
CA LYS A 93 3.68 -2.46 -5.63
C LYS A 93 2.97 -1.36 -4.83
N PRO A 94 3.46 -0.13 -4.82
CA PRO A 94 2.84 0.95 -4.05
C PRO A 94 1.35 1.12 -4.35
N ILE A 95 0.59 1.47 -3.32
CA ILE A 95 -0.72 2.06 -3.52
C ILE A 95 -0.49 3.45 -4.13
N GLY A 96 -0.96 3.68 -5.35
CA GLY A 96 -0.69 4.86 -6.15
C GLY A 96 -1.27 6.13 -5.52
N GLU A 97 -2.37 6.64 -6.06
CA GLU A 97 -3.10 7.75 -5.47
C GLU A 97 -4.15 7.23 -4.48
N PHE A 98 -3.99 7.55 -3.20
CA PHE A 98 -4.93 7.12 -2.17
C PHE A 98 -5.68 8.31 -1.57
N LYS A 99 -7.01 8.22 -1.60
CA LYS A 99 -7.95 9.24 -1.11
C LYS A 99 -8.87 8.72 -0.01
N GLY A 100 -8.77 7.45 0.31
CA GLY A 100 -9.60 6.78 1.30
C GLY A 100 -9.07 6.89 2.73
N ILE A 101 -9.63 6.06 3.59
CA ILE A 101 -9.17 5.87 4.97
C ILE A 101 -8.61 4.47 5.10
N PHE A 102 -7.36 4.35 5.56
CA PHE A 102 -6.76 3.08 5.94
C PHE A 102 -6.54 3.06 7.45
N ASP A 103 -7.27 2.17 8.13
CA ASP A 103 -7.19 1.98 9.58
C ASP A 103 -6.55 0.63 9.90
N GLY A 104 -5.36 0.65 10.43
CA GLY A 104 -4.66 -0.58 10.80
C GLY A 104 -5.11 -1.20 12.11
N GLN A 105 -6.05 -0.62 12.87
CA GLN A 105 -6.58 -1.18 14.13
C GLN A 105 -5.49 -1.60 15.13
N ASN A 106 -4.34 -0.92 15.09
CA ASN A 106 -3.10 -1.20 15.83
C ASN A 106 -2.39 -2.51 15.43
N HIS A 107 -2.72 -3.08 14.27
CA HIS A 107 -2.02 -4.22 13.72
C HIS A 107 -0.72 -3.84 13.02
N THR A 108 0.09 -4.86 12.78
CA THR A 108 1.39 -4.74 12.12
C THR A 108 1.34 -5.29 10.70
N ILE A 109 1.93 -4.53 9.77
CA ILE A 109 2.27 -4.98 8.42
C ILE A 109 3.76 -5.28 8.41
N SER A 110 4.14 -6.52 8.12
CA SER A 110 5.52 -6.98 8.07
C SER A 110 5.95 -7.43 6.69
N ASP A 111 7.24 -7.64 6.53
CA ASP A 111 7.87 -8.14 5.29
C ASP A 111 7.63 -7.23 4.07
N PHE A 112 7.44 -5.93 4.32
CA PHE A 112 7.38 -4.93 3.26
C PHE A 112 8.75 -4.80 2.59
N SER A 113 8.79 -5.00 1.27
CA SER A 113 10.03 -4.91 0.49
C SER A 113 9.80 -4.22 -0.86
N MET A 114 10.66 -3.25 -1.15
CA MET A 114 10.78 -2.57 -2.45
C MET A 114 12.26 -2.36 -2.75
N THR A 115 12.84 -3.11 -3.69
CA THR A 115 14.30 -3.14 -3.88
C THR A 115 14.79 -2.64 -5.24
N LYS A 116 13.91 -2.26 -6.15
CA LYS A 116 14.29 -1.81 -7.51
C LYS A 116 13.36 -0.71 -8.01
N VAL A 117 13.00 0.21 -7.13
CA VAL A 117 12.02 1.24 -7.47
C VAL A 117 12.69 2.43 -8.14
N ASN A 118 12.11 2.85 -9.26
CA ASN A 118 12.58 3.98 -10.07
C ASN A 118 11.43 4.97 -10.32
N ASP A 119 10.72 5.35 -9.25
CA ASP A 119 9.60 6.29 -9.32
C ASP A 119 9.97 7.64 -8.71
N GLN A 120 9.24 8.68 -9.09
CA GLN A 120 9.41 10.04 -8.55
C GLN A 120 9.01 10.12 -7.08
N SER A 121 7.97 9.38 -6.68
CA SER A 121 7.45 9.31 -5.33
C SER A 121 7.40 7.85 -4.89
N ILE A 122 8.05 7.52 -3.78
CA ILE A 122 8.26 6.14 -3.32
C ILE A 122 7.83 6.03 -1.86
N GLY A 123 6.98 5.06 -1.56
CA GLY A 123 6.51 4.72 -0.23
C GLY A 123 5.58 3.51 -0.26
N PHE A 124 5.13 3.04 0.90
CA PHE A 124 4.08 2.02 0.95
C PHE A 124 2.81 2.50 0.25
N PHE A 125 2.44 3.76 0.48
CA PHE A 125 1.55 4.57 -0.35
C PHE A 125 2.41 5.53 -1.17
N GLN A 126 2.19 5.60 -2.48
CA GLN A 126 2.93 6.52 -3.33
C GLN A 126 2.50 7.97 -3.05
N ASN A 127 1.19 8.23 -3.13
CA ASN A 127 0.62 9.54 -2.90
C ASN A 127 -0.61 9.44 -2.00
N LEU A 128 -0.63 10.24 -0.93
CA LEU A 128 -1.78 10.39 -0.03
C LEU A 128 -2.33 11.79 -0.20
N MET A 129 -3.56 11.93 -0.71
CA MET A 129 -4.11 13.24 -1.01
C MET A 129 -5.63 13.33 -0.89
N SER A 130 -6.09 14.42 -0.31
CA SER A 130 -7.51 14.76 -0.28
C SER A 130 -7.87 15.76 -1.37
N ASP A 131 -9.15 16.00 -1.58
CA ASP A 131 -9.61 17.17 -2.31
C ASP A 131 -9.17 18.43 -1.54
N PRO A 132 -8.46 19.39 -2.17
CA PRO A 132 -8.00 20.61 -1.49
C PRO A 132 -9.15 21.49 -0.96
N ASN A 133 -10.37 21.25 -1.42
CA ASN A 133 -11.59 21.95 -0.92
C ASN A 133 -12.31 21.17 0.19
N GLU A 134 -11.83 19.96 0.55
CA GLU A 134 -12.45 19.20 1.64
C GLU A 134 -12.05 19.80 2.99
N THR A 135 -13.05 20.34 3.70
CA THR A 135 -12.88 20.95 5.01
C THR A 135 -13.27 20.04 6.17
N ASP A 136 -13.97 18.95 5.88
CA ASP A 136 -14.33 17.93 6.87
C ASP A 136 -13.16 16.96 7.07
N GLU A 137 -12.47 17.06 8.19
CA GLU A 137 -11.35 16.17 8.51
C GLU A 137 -11.73 14.68 8.49
N ALA A 138 -12.98 14.34 8.78
CA ALA A 138 -13.46 12.97 8.76
C ALA A 138 -13.51 12.35 7.35
N LYS A 139 -13.46 13.19 6.32
CA LYS A 139 -13.46 12.78 4.90
C LYS A 139 -12.09 12.89 4.24
N LYS A 140 -11.10 13.44 4.94
CA LYS A 140 -9.74 13.53 4.40
C LYS A 140 -9.11 12.15 4.27
N ALA A 141 -8.28 12.00 3.24
CA ALA A 141 -7.41 10.83 3.08
C ALA A 141 -6.61 10.61 4.35
N THR A 142 -6.76 9.44 4.95
CA THR A 142 -6.24 9.20 6.30
C THR A 142 -5.55 7.85 6.39
N LEU A 143 -4.34 7.86 6.95
CA LEU A 143 -3.64 6.65 7.38
C LEU A 143 -3.55 6.65 8.89
N LYS A 144 -3.98 5.57 9.55
CA LYS A 144 -3.97 5.54 11.02
C LYS A 144 -3.80 4.16 11.63
N ASN A 145 -3.28 4.15 12.87
CA ASN A 145 -3.29 3.01 13.78
C ASN A 145 -2.60 1.76 13.22
N PHE A 146 -1.37 1.84 12.71
CA PHE A 146 -0.61 0.66 12.31
C PHE A 146 0.89 0.82 12.49
N THR A 147 1.57 -0.32 12.50
CA THR A 147 3.03 -0.40 12.42
C THR A 147 3.42 -1.01 11.08
N LEU A 148 4.38 -0.40 10.38
CA LEU A 148 4.94 -0.89 9.13
C LEU A 148 6.40 -1.27 9.32
N ASN A 149 6.73 -2.54 9.06
CA ASN A 149 8.10 -3.07 9.11
C ASN A 149 8.56 -3.46 7.72
N GLY A 150 9.73 -3.00 7.28
CA GLY A 150 10.23 -3.39 5.97
C GLY A 150 11.45 -2.64 5.48
N THR A 151 11.64 -2.68 4.17
CA THR A 151 12.82 -2.11 3.51
C THR A 151 12.44 -1.47 2.17
N ILE A 152 13.00 -0.30 1.92
CA ILE A 152 12.99 0.36 0.62
C ILE A 152 14.44 0.52 0.18
N VAL A 153 14.79 0.03 -1.02
CA VAL A 153 16.06 0.31 -1.68
C VAL A 153 15.76 0.89 -3.04
N THR A 154 16.06 2.17 -3.23
CA THR A 154 15.87 2.79 -4.53
C THR A 154 17.11 2.66 -5.39
N THR A 155 16.89 2.37 -6.68
CA THR A 155 17.92 2.39 -7.71
C THR A 155 17.76 3.63 -8.60
N ALA A 156 16.83 4.52 -8.26
CA ALA A 156 16.55 5.72 -9.03
C ALA A 156 17.76 6.63 -9.07
N GLU A 157 18.11 7.10 -10.28
CA GLU A 157 19.16 8.11 -10.45
C GLU A 157 18.73 9.48 -9.89
N ALA A 158 17.39 9.67 -9.70
CA ALA A 158 16.80 10.87 -9.09
C ALA A 158 15.36 10.60 -8.61
N ALA A 159 15.18 9.89 -7.49
CA ALA A 159 13.87 9.87 -6.83
C ALA A 159 13.61 11.24 -6.19
N SER A 160 12.43 11.84 -6.45
CA SER A 160 12.11 13.15 -5.88
C SER A 160 11.80 13.03 -4.39
N ALA A 161 10.98 12.05 -3.99
CA ALA A 161 10.57 11.88 -2.61
C ALA A 161 10.51 10.40 -2.22
N VAL A 162 11.11 10.04 -1.08
CA VAL A 162 11.05 8.69 -0.50
C VAL A 162 10.59 8.80 0.95
N GLY A 163 9.46 8.18 1.26
CA GLY A 163 8.96 8.04 2.62
C GLY A 163 8.75 6.57 2.99
N GLY A 164 9.04 6.19 4.22
CA GLY A 164 8.81 4.81 4.65
C GLY A 164 7.36 4.38 4.52
N VAL A 165 6.42 5.30 4.75
CA VAL A 165 4.97 5.06 4.65
C VAL A 165 4.38 5.74 3.40
N VAL A 166 4.69 7.00 3.19
CA VAL A 166 4.10 7.81 2.10
C VAL A 166 5.21 8.54 1.35
N GLY A 167 5.25 8.42 0.03
CA GLY A 167 6.18 9.18 -0.80
C GLY A 167 5.87 10.67 -0.75
N THR A 168 4.68 11.08 -1.21
CA THR A 168 4.22 12.47 -1.15
C THR A 168 2.82 12.58 -0.56
N THR A 169 2.51 13.70 0.08
CA THR A 169 1.20 13.93 0.68
C THR A 169 0.70 15.36 0.51
N SER A 170 -0.64 15.50 0.42
CA SER A 170 -1.35 16.77 0.35
C SER A 170 -2.68 16.70 1.09
N ASP A 171 -2.97 17.70 1.93
CA ASP A 171 -4.27 17.91 2.60
C ASP A 171 -4.81 16.68 3.34
N SER A 172 -3.94 15.89 3.97
CA SER A 172 -4.27 14.59 4.49
C SER A 172 -3.92 14.43 5.99
N VAL A 173 -4.25 13.28 6.56
CA VAL A 173 -4.03 12.98 7.98
C VAL A 173 -3.25 11.67 8.12
N ILE A 174 -2.19 11.71 8.93
CA ILE A 174 -1.42 10.52 9.36
C ILE A 174 -1.42 10.52 10.89
N ARG A 175 -1.98 9.50 11.51
CA ARG A 175 -2.10 9.44 12.97
C ARG A 175 -1.79 8.07 13.53
N ARG A 176 -0.95 8.01 14.57
CA ARG A 176 -0.56 6.76 15.23
C ARG A 176 -0.03 5.71 14.25
N VAL A 177 0.87 6.15 13.36
CA VAL A 177 1.58 5.29 12.41
C VAL A 177 3.03 5.14 12.86
N ASN A 178 3.47 3.91 13.05
CA ASN A 178 4.85 3.61 13.41
C ASN A 178 5.58 3.02 12.21
N SER A 179 6.59 3.70 11.71
CA SER A 179 7.42 3.23 10.61
C SER A 179 8.74 2.67 11.14
N ASN A 180 8.97 1.38 10.91
CA ASN A 180 10.25 0.70 11.14
C ASN A 180 10.89 0.31 9.79
N VAL A 181 10.68 1.13 8.77
CA VAL A 181 11.17 0.87 7.41
C VAL A 181 12.62 1.33 7.29
N ASN A 182 13.50 0.43 6.86
CA ASN A 182 14.87 0.79 6.50
C ASN A 182 14.87 1.34 5.07
N ILE A 183 15.48 2.51 4.88
CA ILE A 183 15.53 3.18 3.58
C ILE A 183 16.99 3.28 3.15
N GLY A 184 17.33 2.51 2.12
CA GLY A 184 18.62 2.59 1.42
C GLY A 184 18.47 3.44 0.16
N SER A 185 19.47 4.28 -0.13
CA SER A 185 19.29 5.32 -1.10
C SER A 185 20.24 5.27 -2.30
N GLY A 186 19.69 5.57 -3.50
CA GLY A 186 20.40 6.25 -4.57
C GLY A 186 20.40 7.77 -4.34
N LEU A 187 20.32 8.56 -5.42
CA LEU A 187 20.16 10.02 -5.34
C LEU A 187 18.69 10.34 -5.03
N ILE A 188 18.40 10.83 -3.83
CA ILE A 188 17.07 11.23 -3.38
C ILE A 188 17.09 12.71 -3.00
N TYR A 189 16.08 13.48 -3.43
CA TYR A 189 15.97 14.90 -3.06
C TYR A 189 15.32 15.08 -1.69
N TYR A 190 14.24 14.33 -1.41
CA TYR A 190 13.52 14.38 -0.14
C TYR A 190 13.39 12.99 0.45
N ILE A 191 13.80 12.83 1.70
CA ILE A 191 13.72 11.55 2.39
C ILE A 191 13.15 11.72 3.79
N GLY A 192 12.20 10.88 4.15
CA GLY A 192 11.63 10.86 5.48
C GLY A 192 11.25 9.47 5.93
N GLY A 193 11.36 9.21 7.21
CA GLY A 193 11.03 7.89 7.78
C GLY A 193 9.53 7.55 7.70
N ILE A 194 8.66 8.56 7.64
CA ILE A 194 7.22 8.42 7.46
C ILE A 194 6.81 8.98 6.10
N VAL A 195 7.05 10.26 5.84
CA VAL A 195 6.67 10.96 4.61
C VAL A 195 7.92 11.53 3.95
N GLY A 196 8.06 11.34 2.64
CA GLY A 196 9.15 11.91 1.85
C GLY A 196 8.97 13.41 1.64
N GLU A 197 7.82 13.84 1.14
CA GLU A 197 7.53 15.23 0.84
C GLU A 197 6.08 15.60 1.19
N ILE A 198 5.90 16.77 1.77
CA ILE A 198 4.59 17.36 2.07
C ILE A 198 4.36 18.54 1.13
N ASN A 199 3.41 18.40 0.19
CA ASN A 199 3.12 19.42 -0.81
C ASN A 199 2.07 20.46 -0.34
N ALA A 200 1.15 20.04 0.55
CA ALA A 200 0.14 20.92 1.15
C ALA A 200 -0.20 20.47 2.57
N ALA A 201 -1.09 21.20 3.24
CA ALA A 201 -1.43 21.01 4.64
C ALA A 201 -1.71 19.54 4.99
N THR A 202 -0.84 18.93 5.77
CA THR A 202 -0.95 17.55 6.23
C THR A 202 -0.71 17.50 7.73
N SER A 203 -1.62 16.85 8.46
CA SER A 203 -1.45 16.59 9.88
C SER A 203 -0.72 15.27 10.09
N ILE A 204 0.38 15.27 10.84
CA ILE A 204 1.10 14.06 11.28
C ILE A 204 1.13 14.06 12.80
N GLU A 205 0.41 13.13 13.42
CA GLU A 205 0.18 13.12 14.86
C GLU A 205 0.53 11.76 15.46
N GLU A 206 1.10 11.76 16.67
CA GLU A 206 1.35 10.56 17.46
C GLU A 206 2.06 9.43 16.68
N SER A 207 2.89 9.80 15.71
CA SER A 207 3.54 8.88 14.77
C SER A 207 5.04 8.83 15.00
N THR A 208 5.66 7.67 14.81
CA THR A 208 7.08 7.46 15.12
C THR A 208 7.82 6.83 13.95
N TYR A 209 9.13 7.09 13.91
CA TYR A 209 10.06 6.43 13.02
C TYR A 209 11.21 5.81 13.80
N SER A 210 11.48 4.51 13.59
CA SER A 210 12.54 3.76 14.25
C SER A 210 13.43 2.97 13.28
N GLY A 211 13.24 3.14 11.96
CA GLY A 211 14.06 2.54 10.93
C GLY A 211 15.44 3.21 10.78
N LYS A 212 16.14 2.86 9.72
CA LYS A 212 17.44 3.45 9.36
C LYS A 212 17.34 4.09 7.97
N ILE A 213 17.98 5.23 7.80
CA ILE A 213 18.25 5.87 6.50
C ILE A 213 19.75 5.77 6.25
N VAL A 214 20.17 5.12 5.15
CA VAL A 214 21.57 4.85 4.80
C VAL A 214 21.87 5.18 3.34
#